data_48d536f9957c69e218a11fd02e0a7135
#
_entry.id   48d536f9957c69e218a11fd02e0a7135
#
_cell.length_a   1.000
_cell.length_b   1.000
_cell.length_c   1.000
_cell.angle_alpha   90.00
_cell.angle_beta   90.00
_cell.angle_gamma   90.00
#
_symmetry.space_group_name_H-M   'P 1'
#
loop_
_entity.id
_entity.type
_entity.pdbx_description
1 polymer ?
#
loop_
_entity_poly.entity_id
_entity_poly.type
_entity_poly.pdbx_seq_one_letter_code
_entity_poly.pdbx_strand_id
1 'polypeptide(L)'
;MKKVAVLGAGIMGAGIAQVAAQGGYQVLLRDLQENIVRDGLLTVENNLAKAIQKKRLTTQQRDEILSRIQTCTDLAEVHDADLVIEAVVENMAVKKQIFAELDHLCQPHALLATNTS
;
A
#
# COMPACT_ATOMS: atom_id res chain seq x y z
N MET A 1 12.70 -3.23 -10.72
CA MET A 1 11.26 -3.07 -10.46
C MET A 1 11.05 -1.99 -9.43
N LYS A 2 10.10 -1.10 -9.67
CA LYS A 2 9.85 0.01 -8.75
C LYS A 2 9.03 -0.44 -7.56
N LYS A 3 9.28 0.17 -6.42
CA LYS A 3 8.62 -0.13 -5.16
C LYS A 3 7.73 1.04 -4.74
N VAL A 4 6.47 0.72 -4.46
CA VAL A 4 5.47 1.69 -4.02
C VAL A 4 5.10 1.40 -2.57
N ALA A 5 5.21 2.40 -1.71
CA ALA A 5 4.74 2.29 -0.33
C ALA A 5 3.40 3.01 -0.20
N VAL A 6 2.42 2.33 0.40
CA VAL A 6 1.09 2.89 0.65
C VAL A 6 0.92 3.04 2.15
N LEU A 7 0.75 4.26 2.61
CA LEU A 7 0.55 4.58 4.02
C LEU A 7 -0.94 4.72 4.29
N GLY A 8 -1.45 3.81 5.08
CA GLY A 8 -2.87 3.71 5.36
C GLY A 8 -3.48 2.49 4.68
N ALA A 9 -3.97 1.55 5.47
CA ALA A 9 -4.45 0.26 4.99
C ALA A 9 -5.97 0.13 5.09
N GLY A 10 -6.69 1.24 5.12
CA GLY A 10 -8.15 1.24 5.01
C GLY A 10 -8.59 0.88 3.60
N ILE A 11 -9.86 1.08 3.29
CA ILE A 11 -10.43 0.69 2.00
C ILE A 11 -9.69 1.37 0.84
N MET A 12 -9.39 2.66 0.98
CA MET A 12 -8.69 3.40 -0.07
C MET A 12 -7.25 2.92 -0.25
N GLY A 13 -6.51 2.75 0.85
CA GLY A 13 -5.14 2.26 0.79
C GLY A 13 -5.04 0.86 0.22
N ALA A 14 -5.95 -0.02 0.62
CA ALA A 14 -6.02 -1.38 0.07
C ALA A 14 -6.28 -1.35 -1.44
N GLY A 15 -7.19 -0.48 -1.90
CA GLY A 15 -7.47 -0.34 -3.32
C GLY A 15 -6.26 0.16 -4.12
N ILE A 16 -5.55 1.13 -3.59
CA ILE A 16 -4.33 1.66 -4.22
C ILE A 16 -3.25 0.57 -4.29
N ALA A 17 -3.06 -0.17 -3.20
CA ALA A 17 -2.09 -1.26 -3.15
C ALA A 17 -2.41 -2.33 -4.20
N GLN A 18 -3.69 -2.68 -4.33
CA GLN A 18 -4.13 -3.65 -5.31
C GLN A 18 -3.82 -3.19 -6.74
N VAL A 19 -4.18 -1.97 -7.09
CA VAL A 19 -3.95 -1.42 -8.42
C VAL A 19 -2.46 -1.39 -8.75
N ALA A 20 -1.64 -0.95 -7.80
CA ALA A 20 -0.18 -0.92 -8.00
C ALA A 20 0.39 -2.32 -8.20
N ALA A 21 -0.05 -3.28 -7.41
CA ALA A 21 0.40 -4.67 -7.55
C ALA A 21 -0.05 -5.28 -8.87
N GLN A 22 -1.26 -4.97 -9.32
CA GLN A 22 -1.75 -5.41 -10.63
C GLN A 22 -0.91 -4.82 -11.76
N GLY A 23 -0.38 -3.61 -11.57
CA GLY A 23 0.50 -2.96 -12.53
C GLY A 23 1.93 -3.51 -12.54
N GLY A 24 2.24 -4.46 -11.68
CA GLY A 24 3.57 -5.10 -11.64
C GLY A 24 4.54 -4.48 -10.66
N TYR A 25 4.10 -3.52 -9.83
CA TYR A 25 4.98 -2.89 -8.84
C TYR A 25 5.07 -3.74 -7.57
N GLN A 26 6.21 -3.66 -6.90
CA GLN A 26 6.33 -4.14 -5.53
C GLN A 26 5.60 -3.14 -4.63
N VAL A 27 4.78 -3.63 -3.72
CA VAL A 27 3.96 -2.79 -2.86
C VAL A 27 4.23 -3.10 -1.40
N LEU A 28 4.42 -2.05 -0.62
CA LEU A 28 4.49 -2.14 0.83
C LEU A 28 3.26 -1.41 1.39
N LEU A 29 2.35 -2.15 2.00
CA LEU A 29 1.13 -1.61 2.59
C LEU A 29 1.35 -1.48 4.10
N ARG A 30 1.27 -0.26 4.59
CA ARG A 30 1.62 0.06 5.97
C ARG A 30 0.49 0.79 6.68
N ASP A 31 0.27 0.43 7.94
CA ASP A 31 -0.57 1.19 8.86
C ASP A 31 0.03 1.12 10.25
N LEU A 32 -0.42 2.00 11.15
CA LEU A 32 0.03 2.00 12.53
C LEU A 32 -0.37 0.74 13.27
N GLN A 33 -1.52 0.17 12.94
CA GLN A 33 -2.09 -0.98 13.63
C GLN A 33 -2.06 -2.21 12.74
N GLU A 34 -1.55 -3.31 13.27
CA GLU A 34 -1.44 -4.56 12.55
C GLU A 34 -2.79 -5.10 12.08
N ASN A 35 -3.84 -4.95 12.91
CA ASN A 35 -5.17 -5.40 12.53
C ASN A 35 -5.72 -4.64 11.32
N ILE A 36 -5.41 -3.35 11.18
CA ILE A 36 -5.84 -2.56 10.03
C ILE A 36 -5.10 -3.01 8.77
N VAL A 37 -3.81 -3.27 8.88
CA VAL A 37 -3.00 -3.78 7.77
C VAL A 37 -3.52 -5.14 7.32
N ARG A 38 -3.84 -6.01 8.26
CA ARG A 38 -4.37 -7.34 7.97
C ARG A 38 -5.72 -7.25 7.26
N ASP A 39 -6.60 -6.37 7.75
CA ASP A 39 -7.91 -6.14 7.12
C ASP A 39 -7.76 -5.57 5.71
N GLY A 40 -6.78 -4.69 5.51
CA GLY A 40 -6.49 -4.15 4.18
C GLY A 40 -6.07 -5.24 3.20
N LEU A 41 -5.18 -6.12 3.61
CA LEU A 41 -4.76 -7.24 2.78
C LEU A 41 -5.94 -8.17 2.49
N LEU A 42 -6.78 -8.43 3.48
CA LEU A 42 -7.97 -9.26 3.31
C LEU A 42 -8.93 -8.64 2.29
N THR A 43 -9.08 -7.31 2.31
CA THR A 43 -9.88 -6.59 1.32
C THR A 43 -9.35 -6.85 -0.09
N VAL A 44 -8.04 -6.78 -0.29
CA VAL A 44 -7.42 -7.08 -1.58
C VAL A 44 -7.71 -8.54 -2.00
N GLU A 45 -7.52 -9.48 -1.08
CA GLU A 45 -7.78 -10.89 -1.35
C GLU A 45 -9.24 -11.13 -1.77
N ASN A 46 -10.18 -10.50 -1.08
CA ASN A 46 -11.60 -10.62 -1.39
C ASN A 46 -11.93 -10.03 -2.77
N ASN A 47 -11.34 -8.88 -3.10
CA ASN A 47 -11.55 -8.25 -4.40
C ASN A 47 -11.01 -9.13 -5.54
N LEU A 48 -9.84 -9.74 -5.33
CA LEU A 48 -9.26 -10.63 -6.33
C LEU A 48 -10.07 -11.91 -6.49
N ALA A 49 -10.61 -12.44 -5.38
CA ALA A 49 -11.47 -13.61 -5.42
C ALA A 49 -12.74 -13.33 -6.24
N LYS A 50 -13.33 -12.13 -6.08
CA LYS A 50 -14.49 -11.73 -6.89
C LYS A 50 -14.14 -11.63 -8.36
N ALA A 51 -12.96 -11.12 -8.68
CA ALA A 51 -12.51 -11.01 -10.06
C ALA A 51 -12.34 -12.40 -10.70
N ILE A 52 -11.81 -13.36 -9.94
CA ILE A 52 -11.69 -14.75 -10.40
C ILE A 52 -13.07 -15.34 -10.66
N GLN A 53 -14.00 -15.13 -9.76
CA GLN A 53 -15.37 -15.62 -9.88
C GLN A 53 -16.06 -15.08 -11.13
N LYS A 54 -15.76 -13.83 -11.50
CA LYS A 54 -16.28 -13.17 -12.69
C LYS A 54 -15.46 -13.48 -13.95
N LYS A 55 -14.49 -14.37 -13.86
CA LYS A 55 -13.61 -14.79 -14.96
C LYS A 55 -12.79 -13.64 -15.55
N ARG A 56 -12.49 -12.62 -14.75
CA ARG A 56 -11.64 -11.49 -15.14
C ARG A 56 -10.18 -11.69 -14.75
N LEU A 57 -9.92 -12.69 -13.92
CA LEU A 57 -8.60 -12.95 -13.36
C LEU A 57 -8.44 -14.46 -13.15
N THR A 58 -7.23 -14.97 -13.38
CA THR A 58 -6.92 -16.36 -13.08
C THR A 58 -6.37 -16.49 -11.67
N THR A 59 -6.39 -17.71 -11.12
CA THR A 59 -5.80 -17.97 -9.80
C THR A 59 -4.31 -17.71 -9.81
N GLN A 60 -3.63 -18.00 -10.92
CA GLN A 60 -2.19 -17.72 -11.04
C GLN A 60 -1.91 -16.22 -11.00
N GLN A 61 -2.70 -15.42 -11.69
CA GLN A 61 -2.56 -13.96 -11.67
C GLN A 61 -2.80 -13.42 -10.28
N ARG A 62 -3.81 -13.95 -9.56
CA ARG A 62 -4.05 -13.58 -8.17
C ARG A 62 -2.81 -13.83 -7.31
N ASP A 63 -2.22 -15.00 -7.43
CA ASP A 63 -1.05 -15.36 -6.62
C ASP A 63 0.13 -14.45 -6.92
N GLU A 64 0.33 -14.07 -8.18
CA GLU A 64 1.37 -13.13 -8.58
C GLU A 64 1.13 -11.75 -7.98
N ILE A 65 -0.11 -11.26 -8.02
CA ILE A 65 -0.46 -9.96 -7.46
C ILE A 65 -0.22 -9.94 -5.96
N LEU A 66 -0.70 -10.95 -5.24
CA LEU A 66 -0.52 -11.03 -3.79
C LEU A 66 0.95 -11.16 -3.40
N SER A 67 1.75 -11.83 -4.22
CA SER A 67 3.18 -11.98 -3.95
C SER A 67 3.94 -10.65 -3.98
N ARG A 68 3.40 -9.64 -4.68
CA ARG A 68 4.00 -8.31 -4.76
C ARG A 68 3.67 -7.41 -3.57
N ILE A 69 2.68 -7.79 -2.76
CA ILE A 69 2.22 -6.97 -1.63
C ILE A 69 2.83 -7.50 -0.34
N GLN A 70 3.60 -6.65 0.33
CA GLN A 70 4.09 -6.90 1.68
C GLN A 70 3.38 -5.94 2.63
N THR A 71 3.23 -6.35 3.87
CA THR A 71 2.57 -5.55 4.90
C THR A 71 3.54 -5.24 6.04
N CYS A 72 3.38 -4.08 6.65
CA CYS A 72 4.19 -3.72 7.82
C CYS A 72 3.51 -2.67 8.66
N THR A 73 4.03 -2.46 9.86
CA THR A 73 3.61 -1.38 10.76
C THR A 73 4.73 -0.37 11.00
N ASP A 74 5.97 -0.74 10.73
CA ASP A 74 7.13 0.11 10.97
C ASP A 74 7.37 1.04 9.77
N LEU A 75 7.29 2.34 10.02
CA LEU A 75 7.49 3.35 8.99
C LEU A 75 8.91 3.32 8.42
N ALA A 76 9.89 2.83 9.16
CA ALA A 76 11.26 2.75 8.68
C ALA A 76 11.40 1.84 7.45
N GLU A 77 10.50 0.88 7.26
CA GLU A 77 10.56 -0.03 6.11
C GLU A 77 10.27 0.65 4.77
N VAL A 78 9.77 1.90 4.76
CA VAL A 78 9.52 2.61 3.49
C VAL A 78 10.76 3.33 2.95
N HIS A 79 11.90 3.21 3.62
CA HIS A 79 13.12 3.97 3.27
C HIS A 79 13.61 3.75 1.84
N ASP A 80 13.32 2.61 1.25
CA ASP A 80 13.76 2.26 -0.10
C ASP A 80 12.65 2.36 -1.16
N ALA A 81 11.51 2.94 -0.80
CA ALA A 81 10.41 3.10 -1.75
C ALA A 81 10.73 4.16 -2.80
N ASP A 82 10.36 3.88 -4.04
CA ASP A 82 10.48 4.84 -5.14
C ASP A 82 9.34 5.86 -5.13
N LEU A 83 8.17 5.44 -4.65
CA LEU A 83 6.99 6.29 -4.53
C LEU A 83 6.28 5.96 -3.21
N VAL A 84 5.91 7.00 -2.49
CA VAL A 84 5.14 6.86 -1.26
C VAL A 84 3.80 7.54 -1.45
N ILE A 85 2.72 6.81 -1.25
CA ILE A 85 1.34 7.31 -1.38
C ILE A 85 0.70 7.29 0.01
N GLU A 86 0.20 8.43 0.45
CA GLU A 86 -0.50 8.54 1.71
C GLU A 86 -2.00 8.43 1.48
N ALA A 87 -2.61 7.42 2.08
CA ALA A 87 -4.04 7.14 1.95
C ALA A 87 -4.70 7.03 3.33
N VAL A 88 -4.26 7.87 4.27
CA VAL A 88 -4.79 7.88 5.62
C VAL A 88 -5.95 8.85 5.74
N VAL A 89 -6.78 8.64 6.77
CA VAL A 89 -7.82 9.60 7.13
C VAL A 89 -7.16 10.93 7.48
N GLU A 90 -7.76 12.02 7.03
CA GLU A 90 -7.20 13.33 7.21
C GLU A 90 -7.14 13.72 8.68
N ASN A 91 -5.93 13.72 9.24
CA ASN A 91 -5.61 14.19 10.58
C ASN A 91 -4.29 14.92 10.48
N MET A 92 -4.33 16.24 10.68
CA MET A 92 -3.17 17.10 10.45
C MET A 92 -1.98 16.75 11.34
N ALA A 93 -2.21 16.34 12.58
CA ALA A 93 -1.12 15.99 13.49
C ALA A 93 -0.40 14.72 13.04
N VAL A 94 -1.15 13.69 12.68
CA VAL A 94 -0.60 12.43 12.18
C VAL A 94 0.12 12.65 10.85
N LYS A 95 -0.47 13.44 9.97
CA LYS A 95 0.10 13.75 8.67
C LYS A 95 1.45 14.44 8.80
N LYS A 96 1.56 15.45 9.67
CA LYS A 96 2.82 16.13 9.91
C LYS A 96 3.90 15.21 10.45
N GLN A 97 3.52 14.31 11.36
CA GLN A 97 4.46 13.34 11.92
C GLN A 97 4.98 12.40 10.85
N ILE A 98 4.10 11.90 9.97
CA ILE A 98 4.48 11.00 8.89
C ILE A 98 5.45 11.68 7.94
N PHE A 99 5.15 12.90 7.52
CA PHE A 99 6.05 13.62 6.61
C PHE A 99 7.40 13.91 7.24
N ALA A 100 7.45 14.25 8.54
CA ALA A 100 8.71 14.48 9.22
C ALA A 100 9.57 13.22 9.24
N GLU A 101 8.97 12.06 9.46
CA GLU A 101 9.70 10.79 9.44
C GLU A 101 10.14 10.42 8.03
N LEU A 102 9.31 10.65 7.01
CA LEU A 102 9.63 10.34 5.63
C LEU A 102 10.79 11.17 5.10
N ASP A 103 10.92 12.42 5.54
CA ASP A 103 12.06 13.27 5.18
C ASP A 103 13.40 12.62 5.56
N HIS A 104 13.43 11.83 6.63
CA HIS A 104 14.63 11.15 7.07
C HIS A 104 14.85 9.81 6.38
N LEU A 105 13.77 9.12 6.00
CA LEU A 105 13.83 7.71 5.61
C LEU A 105 13.82 7.48 4.11
N CYS A 106 13.09 8.31 3.34
CA CYS A 106 12.95 8.08 1.91
C CYS A 106 14.22 8.38 1.15
N GLN A 107 14.44 7.64 0.05
CA GLN A 107 15.51 7.92 -0.89
C GLN A 107 15.29 9.29 -1.53
N PRO A 108 16.37 10.00 -1.90
CA PRO A 108 16.22 11.33 -2.51
C PRO A 108 15.38 11.34 -3.79
N HIS A 109 15.31 10.22 -4.49
CA HIS A 109 14.53 10.11 -5.73
C HIS A 109 13.07 9.75 -5.51
N ALA A 110 12.66 9.45 -4.27
CA ALA A 110 11.29 9.06 -3.99
C ALA A 110 10.33 10.24 -4.14
N LEU A 111 9.19 9.98 -4.76
CA LEU A 111 8.12 10.97 -4.88
C LEU A 111 7.12 10.76 -3.74
N LEU A 112 6.73 11.87 -3.12
CA LEU A 112 5.69 11.84 -2.09
C LEU A 112 4.38 12.31 -2.72
N ALA A 113 3.38 11.45 -2.66
CA ALA A 113 2.05 11.77 -3.16
C ALA A 113 1.04 11.58 -2.03
N THR A 114 0.04 12.45 -1.98
CA THR A 114 -1.03 12.33 -1.00
C THR A 114 -2.35 12.12 -1.71
N ASN A 115 -3.17 11.23 -1.15
CA ASN A 115 -4.52 11.00 -1.64
C ASN A 115 -5.45 11.11 -0.43
N THR A 116 -5.93 12.31 -0.19
CA THR A 116 -6.88 12.58 0.90
C THR A 116 -8.26 12.80 0.31
N SER A 117 -9.19 12.05 0.78
CA SER A 117 -10.59 12.20 0.37
C SER A 117 -11.37 13.05 1.37
#